data_0f6ba946ecc6eb4f13ff1b45897a3b52
#
_entry.id   0f6ba946ecc6eb4f13ff1b45897a3b52
#
_cell.length_a   1.000
_cell.length_b   1.000
_cell.length_c   1.000
_cell.angle_alpha   90.00
_cell.angle_beta   90.00
_cell.angle_gamma   90.00
#
_symmetry.space_group_name_H-M   'P 1'
#
loop_
_entity.id
_entity.type
_entity.pdbx_description
1 polymer ?
#
loop_
_entity_poly.entity_id
_entity_poly.type
_entity_poly.pdbx_seq_one_letter_code
_entity_poly.pdbx_strand_id
1 'polypeptide(L)'
;MSIPALFLTASVSMTSDPAAIIDKLFDSFNRHDVAALQALYAPNARLTSSDFCKPRTGADVARTYGVLFRAFPDIRDDVDAIIIEGDRAAVRFVSSIRTPGGGFPLKLTTFFRFSGGRIIEDDTIFDTSGRACEE
;
A
#
# COMPACT_ATOMS: atom_id res chain seq x y z
N MET A 1 12.72 -21.17 51.35
CA MET A 1 11.55 -21.04 50.49
C MET A 1 11.96 -20.28 49.26
N SER A 2 12.06 -20.97 48.09
CA SER A 2 12.36 -20.33 46.83
C SER A 2 11.09 -19.76 46.25
N ILE A 3 11.03 -18.45 46.04
CA ILE A 3 9.96 -17.82 45.31
C ILE A 3 10.22 -18.12 43.81
N PRO A 4 9.29 -18.75 43.09
CA PRO A 4 9.49 -18.92 41.65
C PRO A 4 9.48 -17.53 41.00
N ALA A 5 10.53 -17.22 40.29
CA ALA A 5 10.59 -16.03 39.46
C ALA A 5 9.48 -16.15 38.41
N LEU A 6 8.48 -15.31 38.52
CA LEU A 6 7.46 -15.16 37.50
C LEU A 6 8.15 -14.47 36.32
N PHE A 7 8.60 -15.27 35.33
CA PHE A 7 9.02 -14.69 34.06
C PHE A 7 7.75 -14.19 33.36
N LEU A 8 7.47 -12.92 33.52
CA LEU A 8 6.53 -12.24 32.64
C LEU A 8 7.21 -12.18 31.28
N THR A 9 6.95 -13.15 30.43
CA THR A 9 7.22 -13.00 29.01
C THR A 9 6.22 -11.98 28.50
N ALA A 10 6.66 -10.71 28.41
CA ALA A 10 5.94 -9.75 27.62
C ALA A 10 5.92 -10.30 26.19
N SER A 11 4.78 -10.81 25.75
CA SER A 11 4.58 -11.08 24.35
C SER A 11 4.65 -9.73 23.64
N VAL A 12 5.80 -9.47 22.99
CA VAL A 12 5.91 -8.36 22.06
C VAL A 12 4.92 -8.66 20.96
N SER A 13 3.80 -7.94 20.97
CA SER A 13 2.85 -7.99 19.88
C SER A 13 3.61 -7.54 18.62
N MET A 14 3.87 -8.48 17.71
CA MET A 14 4.50 -8.23 16.41
C MET A 14 3.53 -7.58 15.43
N THR A 15 2.50 -6.87 15.93
CA THR A 15 1.65 -6.04 15.08
C THR A 15 2.48 -4.84 14.64
N SER A 16 2.92 -4.87 13.38
CA SER A 16 3.52 -3.69 12.76
C SER A 16 2.51 -2.55 12.83
N ASP A 17 2.93 -1.41 13.34
CA ASP A 17 2.05 -0.25 13.36
C ASP A 17 1.79 0.25 11.92
N PRO A 18 0.71 1.03 11.70
CA PRO A 18 0.38 1.55 10.38
C PRO A 18 1.51 2.33 9.72
N ALA A 19 2.26 3.12 10.47
CA ALA A 19 3.38 3.89 9.93
C ALA A 19 4.47 2.98 9.32
N ALA A 20 4.81 1.89 10.00
CA ALA A 20 5.79 0.92 9.51
C ALA A 20 5.30 0.18 8.26
N ILE A 21 4.01 -0.16 8.19
CA ILE A 21 3.42 -0.82 7.03
C ILE A 21 3.43 0.13 5.82
N ILE A 22 3.06 1.38 6.00
CA ILE A 22 3.08 2.41 4.95
C ILE A 22 4.50 2.61 4.43
N ASP A 23 5.48 2.71 5.31
CA ASP A 23 6.88 2.87 4.93
C ASP A 23 7.37 1.69 4.06
N LYS A 24 7.07 0.47 4.48
CA LYS A 24 7.39 -0.74 3.70
C LYS A 24 6.67 -0.78 2.36
N LEU A 25 5.42 -0.32 2.32
CA LEU A 25 4.62 -0.30 1.10
C LEU A 25 5.29 0.56 0.02
N PHE A 26 5.61 1.81 0.35
CA PHE A 26 6.22 2.72 -0.61
C PHE A 26 7.66 2.34 -0.95
N ASP A 27 8.42 1.82 0.00
CA ASP A 27 9.76 1.28 -0.28
C ASP A 27 9.70 0.09 -1.24
N SER A 28 8.80 -0.87 -0.99
CA SER A 28 8.60 -2.04 -1.86
C SER A 28 8.09 -1.64 -3.25
N PHE A 29 7.18 -0.68 -3.31
CA PHE A 29 6.69 -0.13 -4.58
C PHE A 29 7.85 0.46 -5.39
N ASN A 30 8.66 1.31 -4.77
CA ASN A 30 9.78 1.98 -5.44
C ASN A 30 10.90 1.02 -5.88
N ARG A 31 11.00 -0.13 -5.23
CA ARG A 31 11.89 -1.23 -5.66
C ARG A 31 11.25 -2.18 -6.66
N HIS A 32 9.96 -1.98 -7.00
CA HIS A 32 9.17 -2.85 -7.86
C HIS A 32 9.13 -4.31 -7.36
N ASP A 33 9.14 -4.49 -6.05
CA ASP A 33 9.12 -5.79 -5.39
C ASP A 33 7.69 -6.25 -5.15
N VAL A 34 7.11 -6.95 -6.14
CA VAL A 34 5.71 -7.39 -6.08
C VAL A 34 5.45 -8.41 -4.99
N ALA A 35 6.43 -9.25 -4.66
CA ALA A 35 6.28 -10.22 -3.57
C ALA A 35 6.22 -9.53 -2.21
N ALA A 36 7.05 -8.51 -1.98
CA ALA A 36 7.03 -7.72 -0.77
C ALA A 36 5.71 -6.93 -0.64
N LEU A 37 5.21 -6.36 -1.73
CA LEU A 37 3.91 -5.69 -1.76
C LEU A 37 2.79 -6.66 -1.39
N GLN A 38 2.75 -7.83 -2.02
CA GLN A 38 1.73 -8.86 -1.76
C GLN A 38 1.68 -9.25 -0.28
N ALA A 39 2.83 -9.35 0.37
CA ALA A 39 2.92 -9.76 1.78
C ALA A 39 2.33 -8.72 2.76
N LEU A 40 2.18 -7.46 2.34
CA LEU A 40 1.62 -6.40 3.18
C LEU A 40 0.09 -6.40 3.24
N TYR A 41 -0.57 -7.09 2.32
CA TYR A 41 -2.02 -7.13 2.22
C TYR A 41 -2.59 -8.45 2.75
N ALA A 42 -3.70 -8.35 3.47
CA ALA A 42 -4.51 -9.54 3.73
C ALA A 42 -5.07 -10.08 2.40
N PRO A 43 -5.18 -11.41 2.22
CA PRO A 43 -5.69 -11.98 0.96
C PRO A 43 -7.08 -11.48 0.57
N ASN A 44 -7.92 -11.21 1.57
CA ASN A 44 -9.28 -10.70 1.40
C ASN A 44 -9.37 -9.17 1.50
N ALA A 45 -8.25 -8.46 1.51
CA ALA A 45 -8.24 -7.00 1.48
C ALA A 45 -9.04 -6.48 0.28
N ARG A 46 -9.69 -5.35 0.46
CA ARG A 46 -10.45 -4.69 -0.59
C ARG A 46 -9.64 -3.53 -1.15
N LEU A 47 -9.34 -3.60 -2.44
CA LEU A 47 -8.65 -2.54 -3.16
C LEU A 47 -9.63 -1.87 -4.12
N THR A 48 -9.76 -0.56 -3.98
CA THR A 48 -10.49 0.29 -4.91
C THR A 48 -9.55 1.36 -5.45
N SER A 49 -9.80 1.80 -6.67
CA SER A 49 -9.02 2.85 -7.30
C SER A 49 -9.88 3.58 -8.32
N SER A 50 -9.58 4.85 -8.55
CA SER A 50 -10.29 5.67 -9.52
C SER A 50 -10.31 5.05 -10.93
N ASP A 51 -9.32 4.21 -11.26
CA ASP A 51 -9.22 3.55 -12.57
C ASP A 51 -9.71 2.09 -12.57
N PHE A 52 -10.17 1.54 -11.45
CA PHE A 52 -10.73 0.19 -11.40
C PHE A 52 -12.23 0.22 -11.65
N CYS A 53 -12.73 -0.58 -12.58
CA CYS A 53 -14.18 -0.76 -12.77
C CYS A 53 -14.83 -1.52 -11.61
N LYS A 54 -14.08 -2.39 -10.95
CA LYS A 54 -14.52 -3.22 -9.83
C LYS A 54 -13.46 -3.25 -8.74
N PRO A 55 -13.84 -3.43 -7.48
CA PRO A 55 -12.87 -3.71 -6.43
C PRO A 55 -12.01 -4.94 -6.77
N ARG A 56 -10.75 -4.88 -6.41
CA ARG A 56 -9.82 -6.01 -6.45
C ARG A 56 -9.57 -6.50 -5.03
N THR A 57 -8.96 -7.66 -4.89
CA THR A 57 -8.64 -8.24 -3.59
C THR A 57 -7.15 -8.19 -3.31
N GLY A 58 -6.79 -8.40 -2.05
CA GLY A 58 -5.39 -8.50 -1.65
C GLY A 58 -4.66 -9.63 -2.39
N ALA A 59 -5.36 -10.71 -2.76
CA ALA A 59 -4.78 -11.80 -3.55
C ALA A 59 -4.35 -11.36 -4.97
N ASP A 60 -4.89 -10.24 -5.47
CA ASP A 60 -4.58 -9.71 -6.80
C ASP A 60 -3.40 -8.73 -6.84
N VAL A 61 -2.82 -8.38 -5.68
CA VAL A 61 -1.83 -7.30 -5.55
C VAL A 61 -0.61 -7.54 -6.44
N ALA A 62 0.00 -8.71 -6.38
CA ALA A 62 1.19 -9.01 -7.17
C ALA A 62 0.92 -8.89 -8.67
N ARG A 63 -0.24 -9.37 -9.14
CA ARG A 63 -0.66 -9.26 -10.53
C ARG A 63 -0.90 -7.80 -10.93
N THR A 64 -1.64 -7.06 -10.12
CA THR A 64 -1.99 -5.66 -10.37
C THR A 64 -0.74 -4.80 -10.51
N TYR A 65 0.16 -4.87 -9.54
CA TYR A 65 1.40 -4.08 -9.58
C TYR A 65 2.40 -4.62 -10.60
N GLY A 66 2.42 -5.93 -10.84
CA GLY A 66 3.25 -6.51 -11.90
C GLY A 66 2.91 -5.96 -13.28
N VAL A 67 1.64 -5.79 -13.59
CA VAL A 67 1.18 -5.15 -14.84
C VAL A 67 1.63 -3.69 -14.89
N LEU A 68 1.45 -2.96 -13.79
CA LEU A 68 1.84 -1.55 -13.70
C LEU A 68 3.34 -1.35 -13.93
N PHE A 69 4.18 -2.14 -13.28
CA PHE A 69 5.64 -2.01 -13.40
C PHE A 69 6.16 -2.41 -14.79
N ARG A 70 5.49 -3.32 -15.48
CA ARG A 70 5.84 -3.64 -16.88
C ARG A 70 5.44 -2.52 -17.83
N ALA A 71 4.29 -1.87 -17.56
CA ALA A 71 3.83 -0.74 -18.37
C ALA A 71 4.68 0.52 -18.14
N PHE A 72 5.13 0.72 -16.92
CA PHE A 72 5.89 1.92 -16.50
C PHE A 72 7.13 1.52 -15.70
N PRO A 73 8.21 1.06 -16.36
CA PRO A 73 9.41 0.56 -15.67
C PRO A 73 10.11 1.59 -14.78
N ASP A 74 9.86 2.88 -14.99
CA ASP A 74 10.46 3.98 -14.23
C ASP A 74 9.51 4.60 -13.19
N ILE A 75 8.36 3.98 -12.95
CA ILE A 75 7.39 4.54 -12.00
C ILE A 75 7.97 4.59 -10.59
N ARG A 76 7.76 5.72 -9.93
CA ARG A 76 8.19 5.96 -8.56
C ARG A 76 7.15 6.78 -7.83
N ASP A 77 6.89 6.46 -6.58
CA ASP A 77 6.00 7.18 -5.69
C ASP A 77 6.78 7.92 -4.62
N ASP A 78 6.49 9.19 -4.44
CA ASP A 78 7.06 10.05 -3.40
C ASP A 78 5.94 10.55 -2.47
N VAL A 79 5.97 10.11 -1.21
CA VAL A 79 5.00 10.50 -0.18
C VAL A 79 5.27 11.92 0.26
N ASP A 80 4.22 12.74 0.34
CA ASP A 80 4.32 14.11 0.83
C ASP A 80 3.48 14.40 2.08
N ALA A 81 2.50 13.57 2.42
CA ALA A 81 1.72 13.73 3.65
C ALA A 81 1.16 12.38 4.13
N ILE A 82 1.21 12.16 5.44
CA ILE A 82 0.63 10.99 6.09
C ILE A 82 -0.16 11.45 7.30
N ILE A 83 -1.40 11.00 7.42
CA ILE A 83 -2.24 11.18 8.60
C ILE A 83 -2.66 9.80 9.08
N ILE A 84 -2.39 9.48 10.33
CA ILE A 84 -2.73 8.20 10.94
C ILE A 84 -3.64 8.45 12.13
N GLU A 85 -4.75 7.73 12.17
CA GLU A 85 -5.68 7.72 13.30
C GLU A 85 -6.11 6.28 13.58
N GLY A 86 -5.61 5.70 14.67
CA GLY A 86 -5.88 4.31 15.04
C GLY A 86 -5.48 3.34 13.94
N ASP A 87 -6.44 2.57 13.45
CA ASP A 87 -6.26 1.57 12.39
C ASP A 87 -6.44 2.12 10.96
N ARG A 88 -6.49 3.45 10.81
CA ARG A 88 -6.71 4.12 9.52
C ARG A 88 -5.59 5.09 9.21
N ALA A 89 -5.32 5.26 7.92
CA ALA A 89 -4.39 6.27 7.45
C ALA A 89 -4.85 6.89 6.13
N ALA A 90 -4.51 8.15 5.94
CA ALA A 90 -4.59 8.81 4.65
C ALA A 90 -3.17 9.20 4.22
N VAL A 91 -2.79 8.82 3.02
CA VAL A 91 -1.46 9.07 2.47
C VAL A 91 -1.60 9.79 1.14
N ARG A 92 -1.01 10.97 1.06
CA ARG A 92 -0.91 11.72 -0.20
C ARG A 92 0.48 11.55 -0.78
N PHE A 93 0.57 11.27 -2.07
CA PHE A 93 1.84 11.04 -2.75
C PHE A 93 1.76 11.47 -4.20
N VAL A 94 2.94 11.61 -4.81
CA VAL A 94 3.10 11.93 -6.22
C VAL A 94 3.73 10.73 -6.91
N SER A 95 3.07 10.22 -7.93
CA SER A 95 3.59 9.18 -8.81
C SER A 95 4.26 9.85 -10.01
N SER A 96 5.52 9.57 -10.21
CA SER A 96 6.28 10.05 -11.36
C SER A 96 6.39 8.94 -12.39
N ILE A 97 5.81 9.16 -13.55
CA ILE A 97 5.83 8.21 -14.66
C ILE A 97 6.64 8.85 -15.78
N ARG A 98 7.73 8.19 -16.19
CA ARG A 98 8.49 8.60 -17.35
C ARG A 98 7.91 7.92 -18.58
N THR A 99 7.55 8.73 -19.58
CA THR A 99 7.11 8.27 -20.90
C THR A 99 8.06 8.82 -21.95
N PRO A 100 8.16 8.19 -23.13
CA PRO A 100 8.85 8.81 -24.26
C PRO A 100 8.22 10.18 -24.57
N GLY A 101 9.00 11.25 -24.47
CA GLY A 101 8.51 12.61 -24.65
C GLY A 101 8.27 13.39 -23.35
N GLY A 102 8.58 12.83 -22.21
CA GLY A 102 8.50 13.46 -20.88
C GLY A 102 7.54 12.73 -19.95
N GLY A 103 7.80 12.85 -18.65
CA GLY A 103 6.92 12.39 -17.59
C GLY A 103 6.06 13.53 -17.08
N PHE A 104 4.95 13.21 -16.48
CA PHE A 104 4.14 14.15 -15.73
C PHE A 104 3.87 13.61 -14.33
N PRO A 105 3.86 14.45 -13.30
CA PRO A 105 3.51 14.01 -11.96
C PRO A 105 2.01 13.79 -11.86
N LEU A 106 1.62 12.66 -11.24
CA LEU A 106 0.24 12.36 -10.89
C LEU A 106 0.11 12.45 -9.36
N LYS A 107 -0.86 13.22 -8.89
CA LYS A 107 -1.17 13.32 -7.46
C LYS A 107 -2.21 12.28 -7.08
N LEU A 108 -1.95 11.54 -6.03
CA LEU A 108 -2.86 10.52 -5.52
C LEU A 108 -3.03 10.65 -4.01
N THR A 109 -4.17 10.18 -3.54
CA THR A 109 -4.41 9.95 -2.12
C THR A 109 -4.96 8.55 -1.94
N THR A 110 -4.41 7.81 -0.98
CA THR A 110 -4.92 6.49 -0.61
C THR A 110 -5.40 6.52 0.83
N PHE A 111 -6.60 6.00 1.05
CA PHE A 111 -7.10 5.69 2.38
C PHE A 111 -6.83 4.22 2.67
N PHE A 112 -6.17 3.98 3.78
CA PHE A 112 -5.84 2.63 4.25
C PHE A 112 -6.60 2.30 5.51
N ARG A 113 -6.93 1.02 5.66
CA ARG A 113 -7.32 0.42 6.92
C ARG A 113 -6.48 -0.82 7.19
N PHE A 114 -6.10 -1.01 8.45
CA PHE A 114 -5.18 -2.06 8.88
C PHE A 114 -5.85 -2.97 9.88
N SER A 115 -5.52 -4.24 9.84
CA SER A 115 -5.91 -5.22 10.85
C SER A 115 -4.91 -6.37 10.86
N GLY A 116 -4.55 -6.84 12.05
CA GLY A 116 -3.62 -7.96 12.19
C GLY A 116 -2.24 -7.72 11.58
N GLY A 117 -1.78 -6.47 11.55
CA GLY A 117 -0.49 -6.10 10.95
C GLY A 117 -0.47 -6.09 9.43
N ARG A 118 -1.63 -6.05 8.77
CA ARG A 118 -1.78 -6.05 7.31
C ARG A 118 -2.77 -5.00 6.85
N ILE A 119 -2.67 -4.62 5.58
CA ILE A 119 -3.65 -3.76 4.92
C ILE A 119 -4.87 -4.59 4.59
N ILE A 120 -6.06 -4.12 5.01
CA ILE A 120 -7.35 -4.74 4.71
C ILE A 120 -8.22 -3.90 3.78
N GLU A 121 -7.96 -2.59 3.69
CA GLU A 121 -8.59 -1.70 2.71
C GLU A 121 -7.55 -0.76 2.14
N ASP A 122 -7.63 -0.53 0.85
CA ASP A 122 -6.80 0.38 0.08
C ASP A 122 -7.72 1.06 -0.94
N ASP A 123 -8.03 2.34 -0.70
CA ASP A 123 -8.89 3.14 -1.57
C ASP A 123 -8.07 4.30 -2.14
N THR A 124 -7.66 4.17 -3.39
CA THR A 124 -6.82 5.15 -4.07
C THR A 124 -7.65 6.03 -5.00
N ILE A 125 -7.46 7.33 -4.84
CA ILE A 125 -8.21 8.36 -5.57
C ILE A 125 -7.22 9.25 -6.32
N PHE A 126 -7.48 9.43 -7.60
CA PHE A 126 -6.74 10.35 -8.46
C PHE A 126 -7.58 10.76 -9.68
N ASP A 127 -7.13 11.80 -10.36
CA ASP A 127 -7.77 12.25 -11.60
C ASP A 127 -7.35 11.34 -12.76
N THR A 128 -8.32 10.61 -13.31
CA THR A 128 -8.10 9.72 -14.45
C THR A 128 -8.07 10.45 -15.79
N SER A 129 -8.29 11.75 -15.80
CA SER A 129 -8.38 12.57 -17.02
C SER A 129 -9.44 12.05 -18.01
N GLY A 130 -10.52 11.50 -17.49
CA GLY A 130 -11.63 10.96 -18.30
C GLY A 130 -11.36 9.62 -18.96
N ARG A 131 -10.25 8.95 -18.62
CA ARG A 131 -9.98 7.60 -19.13
C ARG A 131 -10.98 6.60 -18.58
N ALA A 132 -11.36 5.63 -19.42
CA ALA A 132 -12.20 4.53 -18.98
C ALA A 132 -11.52 3.70 -17.89
N CYS A 133 -12.32 3.14 -16.99
CA CYS A 133 -11.79 2.24 -15.97
C CYS A 133 -11.27 0.94 -16.59
N GLU A 134 -10.39 0.26 -15.87
CA GLU A 134 -9.85 -1.04 -16.23
C GLU A 134 -10.67 -2.16 -15.59
N GLU A 135 -10.97 -3.19 -16.38
CA GLU A 135 -11.67 -4.39 -15.91
C GLU A 135 -10.79 -5.29 -15.01
#